data_02f45753fa50b7c9868ffa72db44715c
#
_entry.id   02f45753fa50b7c9868ffa72db44715c
#
_cell.length_a   1.000
_cell.length_b   1.000
_cell.length_c   1.000
_cell.angle_alpha   90.00
_cell.angle_beta   90.00
_cell.angle_gamma   90.00
#
_symmetry.space_group_name_H-M   'P 1'
#
loop_
_entity.id
_entity.type
_entity.pdbx_description
1 polymer ?
#
loop_
_entity_poly.entity_id
_entity_poly.type
_entity_poly.pdbx_seq_one_letter_code
_entity_poly.pdbx_strand_id
1 'polypeptide(L)'
;MKKVNIKKFLVLFSLLVCVFCMTACDSSNGTISTTSAKLERKNMIIQVYQSYLEDWTTDMITYLDQNDSAKITSDAESALPLALVNGKQYIVDQEGLTAKTIGFYNSWNSTRGELGALKSIGTINIALNKDTGKLCTITVDTAYEKNDKVSFEFVINDDFSLENGAINPSYTTGQKMYKAVMNTIIGMGTVFIVLIFISFIIGLFKYISCLLYTSPSPRD
;
A
#
# COMPACT_ATOMS: atom_id res chain seq x y z
N MET A 1 -44.59 12.39 -21.18
CA MET A 1 -43.43 11.58 -20.80
C MET A 1 -43.46 10.25 -21.56
N LYS A 2 -42.51 10.01 -22.50
CA LYS A 2 -42.44 8.79 -23.29
C LYS A 2 -41.96 7.64 -22.40
N LYS A 3 -42.76 6.60 -22.22
CA LYS A 3 -42.34 5.36 -21.54
C LYS A 3 -41.21 4.74 -22.32
N VAL A 4 -40.00 4.82 -21.78
CA VAL A 4 -38.83 4.11 -22.33
C VAL A 4 -39.06 2.61 -22.16
N ASN A 5 -39.10 1.89 -23.26
CA ASN A 5 -39.35 0.45 -23.27
C ASN A 5 -38.10 -0.26 -22.72
N ILE A 6 -38.13 -0.60 -21.43
CA ILE A 6 -37.05 -1.28 -20.67
C ILE A 6 -36.53 -2.53 -21.41
N LYS A 7 -37.44 -3.27 -22.08
CA LYS A 7 -37.05 -4.43 -22.90
C LYS A 7 -36.12 -4.07 -24.07
N LYS A 8 -36.39 -2.95 -24.75
CA LYS A 8 -35.51 -2.47 -25.85
C LYS A 8 -34.18 -1.97 -25.35
N PHE A 9 -34.14 -1.33 -24.17
CA PHE A 9 -32.90 -0.88 -23.53
C PHE A 9 -32.02 -2.07 -23.09
N LEU A 10 -32.62 -3.12 -22.54
CA LEU A 10 -31.94 -4.34 -22.12
C LEU A 10 -31.31 -5.11 -23.32
N VAL A 11 -32.03 -5.17 -24.43
CA VAL A 11 -31.52 -5.79 -25.67
C VAL A 11 -30.37 -4.96 -26.26
N LEU A 12 -30.47 -3.63 -26.25
CA LEU A 12 -29.42 -2.75 -26.75
C LEU A 12 -28.15 -2.83 -25.88
N PHE A 13 -28.32 -2.92 -24.56
CA PHE A 13 -27.22 -3.08 -23.60
C PHE A 13 -26.53 -4.45 -23.75
N SER A 14 -27.31 -5.53 -23.94
CA SER A 14 -26.79 -6.87 -24.23
C SER A 14 -25.99 -6.91 -25.54
N LEU A 15 -26.46 -6.23 -26.56
CA LEU A 15 -25.76 -6.14 -27.87
C LEU A 15 -24.44 -5.36 -27.74
N LEU A 16 -24.44 -4.30 -26.92
CA LEU A 16 -23.24 -3.49 -26.66
C LEU A 16 -22.17 -4.30 -25.90
N VAL A 17 -22.58 -5.09 -24.90
CA VAL A 17 -21.68 -5.99 -24.17
C VAL A 17 -21.10 -7.08 -25.08
N CYS A 18 -21.90 -7.65 -25.99
CA CYS A 18 -21.41 -8.63 -26.95
C CYS A 18 -20.40 -8.05 -27.96
N VAL A 19 -20.55 -6.77 -28.38
CA VAL A 19 -19.58 -6.09 -29.24
C VAL A 19 -18.26 -5.88 -28.53
N PHE A 20 -18.27 -5.52 -27.24
CA PHE A 20 -17.05 -5.41 -26.44
C PHE A 20 -16.36 -6.76 -26.20
N CYS A 21 -17.09 -7.85 -26.11
CA CYS A 21 -16.49 -9.19 -26.01
C CYS A 21 -15.83 -9.69 -27.31
N MET A 22 -16.28 -9.22 -28.46
CA MET A 22 -15.72 -9.66 -29.76
C MET A 22 -14.41 -8.94 -30.14
N THR A 23 -14.11 -7.76 -29.54
CA THR A 23 -12.85 -7.06 -29.80
C THR A 23 -11.68 -7.57 -28.95
N ALA A 24 -11.91 -8.55 -28.06
CA ALA A 24 -10.86 -9.16 -27.22
C ALA A 24 -10.21 -10.41 -27.84
N CYS A 25 -10.62 -10.83 -29.01
CA CYS A 25 -10.03 -11.96 -29.72
C CYS A 25 -9.44 -11.50 -31.05
N ASP A 26 -8.27 -10.86 -31.02
CA ASP A 26 -7.45 -10.75 -32.19
C ASP A 26 -5.96 -10.95 -31.89
N SER A 27 -5.36 -11.86 -32.70
CA SER A 27 -3.92 -12.04 -32.90
C SER A 27 -3.06 -12.58 -31.76
N SER A 28 -3.19 -13.84 -31.36
CA SER A 28 -2.29 -14.47 -30.38
C SER A 28 -1.22 -15.43 -30.97
N ASN A 29 -0.95 -15.46 -32.26
CA ASN A 29 0.03 -16.41 -32.80
C ASN A 29 1.50 -15.92 -32.84
N GLY A 30 1.77 -14.64 -32.59
CA GLY A 30 3.15 -14.12 -32.49
C GLY A 30 3.60 -13.82 -31.08
N THR A 31 2.65 -13.60 -30.14
CA THR A 31 2.92 -13.12 -28.78
C THR A 31 3.27 -14.26 -27.82
N ILE A 32 2.82 -15.48 -28.08
CA ILE A 32 3.02 -16.62 -27.14
C ILE A 32 4.48 -17.05 -27.11
N SER A 33 5.19 -17.07 -28.22
CA SER A 33 6.60 -17.49 -28.25
C SER A 33 7.53 -16.44 -27.60
N THR A 34 7.25 -15.16 -27.78
CA THR A 34 8.03 -14.08 -27.20
C THR A 34 7.79 -13.93 -25.69
N THR A 35 6.56 -14.17 -25.23
CA THR A 35 6.23 -14.13 -23.80
C THR A 35 6.87 -15.31 -23.06
N SER A 36 6.85 -16.52 -23.63
CA SER A 36 7.47 -17.70 -23.06
C SER A 36 9.00 -17.53 -22.94
N ALA A 37 9.66 -17.06 -24.00
CA ALA A 37 11.10 -16.79 -23.96
C ALA A 37 11.49 -15.70 -22.94
N LYS A 38 10.65 -14.68 -22.76
CA LYS A 38 10.85 -13.66 -21.72
C LYS A 38 10.75 -14.24 -20.31
N LEU A 39 9.75 -15.10 -20.06
CA LEU A 39 9.60 -15.76 -18.77
C LEU A 39 10.77 -16.70 -18.45
N GLU A 40 11.23 -17.47 -19.42
CA GLU A 40 12.41 -18.35 -19.26
C GLU A 40 13.65 -17.54 -18.92
N ARG A 41 13.87 -16.42 -19.60
CA ARG A 41 15.00 -15.53 -19.31
C ARG A 41 14.93 -14.96 -17.89
N LYS A 42 13.77 -14.49 -17.45
CA LYS A 42 13.58 -14.02 -16.07
C LYS A 42 13.84 -15.14 -15.06
N ASN A 43 13.37 -16.33 -15.32
CA ASN A 43 13.58 -17.48 -14.46
C ASN A 43 15.06 -17.84 -14.34
N MET A 44 15.82 -17.80 -15.43
CA MET A 44 17.29 -17.98 -15.38
C MET A 44 17.98 -16.88 -14.57
N ILE A 45 17.57 -15.63 -14.71
CA ILE A 45 18.12 -14.52 -13.93
C ILE A 45 17.86 -14.76 -12.43
N ILE A 46 16.62 -15.13 -12.06
CA ILE A 46 16.27 -15.42 -10.67
C ILE A 46 17.12 -16.57 -10.12
N GLN A 47 17.31 -17.65 -10.87
CA GLN A 47 18.13 -18.78 -10.43
C GLN A 47 19.60 -18.38 -10.19
N VAL A 48 20.18 -17.55 -11.08
CA VAL A 48 21.55 -17.06 -10.93
C VAL A 48 21.71 -16.15 -9.73
N TYR A 49 20.73 -15.29 -9.46
CA TYR A 49 20.79 -14.28 -8.40
C TYR A 49 20.03 -14.68 -7.12
N GLN A 50 19.52 -15.91 -7.03
CA GLN A 50 18.69 -16.34 -5.90
C GLN A 50 19.38 -16.11 -4.55
N SER A 51 20.57 -16.67 -4.38
CA SER A 51 21.32 -16.53 -3.12
C SER A 51 21.61 -15.07 -2.79
N TYR A 52 21.90 -14.26 -3.81
CA TYR A 52 22.15 -12.85 -3.67
C TYR A 52 20.89 -12.07 -3.20
N LEU A 53 19.72 -12.39 -3.75
CA LEU A 53 18.46 -11.77 -3.36
C LEU A 53 18.02 -12.22 -1.95
N GLU A 54 18.30 -13.46 -1.57
CA GLU A 54 18.07 -13.98 -0.22
C GLU A 54 18.95 -13.25 0.81
N ASP A 55 20.25 -13.08 0.52
CA ASP A 55 21.18 -12.34 1.36
C ASP A 55 20.77 -10.87 1.52
N TRP A 56 20.43 -10.21 0.40
CA TRP A 56 19.95 -8.85 0.42
C TRP A 56 18.68 -8.70 1.29
N THR A 57 17.72 -9.61 1.14
CA THR A 57 16.47 -9.58 1.90
C THR A 57 16.72 -9.74 3.40
N THR A 58 17.60 -10.66 3.77
CA THR A 58 18.00 -10.91 5.16
C THR A 58 18.69 -9.70 5.78
N ASP A 59 19.67 -9.15 5.07
CA ASP A 59 20.42 -7.97 5.52
C ASP A 59 19.50 -6.74 5.60
N MET A 60 18.55 -6.57 4.67
CA MET A 60 17.59 -5.47 4.68
C MET A 60 16.68 -5.54 5.92
N ILE A 61 16.09 -6.69 6.21
CA ILE A 61 15.22 -6.86 7.39
C ILE A 61 16.02 -6.64 8.67
N THR A 62 17.23 -7.15 8.75
CA THR A 62 18.12 -6.95 9.88
C THR A 62 18.49 -5.48 10.06
N TYR A 63 18.79 -4.78 8.98
CA TYR A 63 19.07 -3.34 8.99
C TYR A 63 17.88 -2.54 9.53
N LEU A 64 16.68 -2.84 9.07
CA LEU A 64 15.46 -2.18 9.52
C LEU A 64 15.18 -2.40 11.02
N ASP A 65 15.48 -3.58 11.53
CA ASP A 65 15.31 -3.90 12.96
C ASP A 65 16.34 -3.19 13.84
N GLN A 66 17.61 -3.19 13.42
CA GLN A 66 18.73 -2.69 14.22
C GLN A 66 18.83 -1.16 14.25
N ASN A 67 18.26 -0.45 13.29
CA ASN A 67 18.38 0.99 13.18
C ASN A 67 17.09 1.70 13.61
N ASP A 68 17.23 2.87 14.21
CA ASP A 68 16.09 3.70 14.58
C ASP A 68 15.50 4.44 13.36
N SER A 69 14.32 5.01 13.54
CA SER A 69 13.63 5.73 12.47
C SER A 69 14.43 6.93 11.96
N ALA A 70 15.18 7.61 12.82
CA ALA A 70 15.96 8.79 12.44
C ALA A 70 17.12 8.39 11.52
N LYS A 71 17.83 7.31 11.86
CA LYS A 71 18.90 6.79 11.03
C LYS A 71 18.39 6.26 9.70
N ILE A 72 17.32 5.48 9.69
CA ILE A 72 16.71 4.95 8.46
C ILE A 72 16.27 6.11 7.54
N THR A 73 15.66 7.16 8.09
CA THR A 73 15.27 8.33 7.31
C THR A 73 16.48 9.09 6.77
N SER A 74 17.50 9.30 7.59
CA SER A 74 18.74 9.97 7.18
C SER A 74 19.49 9.20 6.10
N ASP A 75 19.60 7.88 6.24
CA ASP A 75 20.24 7.02 5.24
C ASP A 75 19.41 7.04 3.94
N ALA A 76 18.10 7.04 4.06
CA ALA A 76 17.18 7.15 2.96
C ALA A 76 17.35 8.49 2.21
N GLU A 77 17.41 9.62 2.91
CA GLU A 77 17.60 10.96 2.33
C GLU A 77 18.99 11.18 1.71
N SER A 78 20.01 10.51 2.26
CA SER A 78 21.38 10.63 1.76
C SER A 78 21.68 9.81 0.50
N ALA A 79 20.66 9.20 -0.09
CA ALA A 79 20.78 8.27 -1.23
C ALA A 79 21.79 7.12 -0.95
N LEU A 80 21.89 6.70 0.32
CA LEU A 80 22.51 5.46 0.74
C LEU A 80 21.42 4.38 0.81
N PRO A 81 20.97 3.93 -0.33
CA PRO A 81 19.71 3.23 -0.35
C PRO A 81 19.92 1.76 -0.03
N LEU A 82 18.89 1.03 -0.24
CA LEU A 82 18.81 -0.42 -0.21
C LEU A 82 19.97 -1.16 -0.90
N ALA A 83 20.79 -0.47 -1.69
CA ALA A 83 22.01 -0.98 -2.29
C ALA A 83 23.18 -1.13 -1.29
N LEU A 84 23.19 -0.35 -0.19
CA LEU A 84 24.24 -0.43 0.84
C LEU A 84 23.62 -0.78 2.19
N VAL A 85 23.43 -2.06 2.45
CA VAL A 85 22.80 -2.57 3.67
C VAL A 85 23.85 -3.27 4.51
N ASN A 86 23.90 -2.97 5.80
CA ASN A 86 24.84 -3.58 6.75
C ASN A 86 26.31 -3.54 6.28
N GLY A 87 26.71 -2.48 5.56
CA GLY A 87 28.06 -2.31 5.02
C GLY A 87 28.37 -3.18 3.79
N LYS A 88 27.41 -3.93 3.28
CA LYS A 88 27.54 -4.69 2.02
C LYS A 88 26.84 -3.92 0.91
N GLN A 89 27.45 -3.88 -0.26
CA GLN A 89 26.88 -3.26 -1.44
C GLN A 89 26.10 -4.30 -2.26
N TYR A 90 24.86 -3.98 -2.58
CA TYR A 90 23.98 -4.80 -3.39
C TYR A 90 23.66 -4.10 -4.71
N ILE A 91 23.19 -4.88 -5.71
CA ILE A 91 22.73 -4.32 -7.00
C ILE A 91 21.27 -3.85 -6.94
N VAL A 92 20.55 -4.23 -5.90
CA VAL A 92 19.15 -3.82 -5.72
C VAL A 92 19.12 -2.34 -5.39
N ASP A 93 18.32 -1.60 -6.15
CA ASP A 93 18.01 -0.18 -5.93
C ASP A 93 19.24 0.75 -5.88
N GLN A 94 20.16 0.58 -6.82
CA GLN A 94 21.38 1.43 -6.91
C GLN A 94 21.09 2.89 -7.26
N GLU A 95 19.94 3.18 -7.85
CA GLU A 95 19.58 4.55 -8.28
C GLU A 95 19.13 5.45 -7.11
N GLY A 96 18.98 4.91 -5.92
CA GLY A 96 18.64 5.67 -4.73
C GLY A 96 17.16 5.83 -4.46
N LEU A 97 16.83 6.83 -3.66
CA LEU A 97 15.50 7.01 -3.09
C LEU A 97 14.48 7.41 -4.14
N THR A 98 13.57 6.51 -4.43
CA THR A 98 12.38 6.81 -5.20
C THR A 98 11.19 7.10 -4.27
N ALA A 99 10.12 7.69 -4.79
CA ALA A 99 8.88 7.89 -4.02
C ALA A 99 8.32 6.56 -3.46
N LYS A 100 8.60 5.45 -4.12
CA LYS A 100 8.18 4.09 -3.75
C LYS A 100 8.97 3.58 -2.55
N THR A 101 10.27 3.76 -2.56
CA THR A 101 11.19 3.41 -1.46
C THR A 101 10.86 4.23 -0.20
N ILE A 102 10.59 5.53 -0.35
CA ILE A 102 10.11 6.39 0.75
C ILE A 102 8.81 5.83 1.35
N GLY A 103 7.86 5.41 0.51
CA GLY A 103 6.61 4.80 0.95
C GLY A 103 6.83 3.55 1.82
N PHE A 104 7.76 2.69 1.43
CA PHE A 104 8.15 1.52 2.21
C PHE A 104 8.74 1.90 3.57
N TYR A 105 9.71 2.82 3.63
CA TYR A 105 10.30 3.27 4.90
C TYR A 105 9.28 3.93 5.83
N ASN A 106 8.38 4.74 5.30
CA ASN A 106 7.29 5.33 6.09
C ASN A 106 6.35 4.25 6.65
N SER A 107 6.04 3.23 5.86
CA SER A 107 5.26 2.08 6.32
C SER A 107 5.98 1.31 7.42
N TRP A 108 7.29 1.07 7.29
CA TRP A 108 8.10 0.47 8.33
C TRP A 108 8.07 1.29 9.62
N ASN A 109 8.40 2.58 9.54
CA ASN A 109 8.46 3.48 10.69
C ASN A 109 7.13 3.54 11.46
N SER A 110 5.99 3.48 10.76
CA SER A 110 4.67 3.46 11.38
C SER A 110 4.32 2.13 12.05
N THR A 111 4.88 1.02 11.55
CA THR A 111 4.53 -0.34 11.98
C THR A 111 5.47 -0.88 13.06
N ARG A 112 6.77 -0.52 13.03
CA ARG A 112 7.79 -1.11 13.90
C ARG A 112 7.47 -1.03 15.40
N GLY A 113 6.85 0.05 15.86
CA GLY A 113 6.49 0.23 17.28
C GLY A 113 5.47 -0.80 17.79
N GLU A 114 4.67 -1.37 16.88
CA GLU A 114 3.71 -2.43 17.19
C GLU A 114 4.34 -3.83 17.20
N LEU A 115 5.53 -4.01 16.59
CA LEU A 115 6.14 -5.33 16.35
C LEU A 115 7.08 -5.76 17.49
N GLY A 116 7.82 -4.84 18.10
CA GLY A 116 8.91 -5.14 19.03
C GLY A 116 10.18 -5.60 18.29
N ALA A 117 11.10 -6.27 18.98
CA ALA A 117 12.35 -6.75 18.41
C ALA A 117 12.13 -7.98 17.50
N LEU A 118 12.97 -8.10 16.48
CA LEU A 118 13.00 -9.25 15.58
C LEU A 118 13.45 -10.52 16.32
N LYS A 119 12.67 -11.59 16.25
CA LYS A 119 13.02 -12.91 16.81
C LYS A 119 13.68 -13.82 15.78
N SER A 120 13.09 -13.91 14.60
CA SER A 120 13.61 -14.76 13.53
C SER A 120 13.12 -14.33 12.16
N ILE A 121 13.96 -14.60 11.17
CA ILE A 121 13.62 -14.52 9.75
C ILE A 121 13.34 -15.94 9.29
N GLY A 122 12.19 -16.15 8.68
CA GLY A 122 11.76 -17.45 8.16
C GLY A 122 12.24 -17.69 6.73
N THR A 123 11.54 -18.58 6.04
CA THR A 123 11.89 -18.94 4.65
C THR A 123 11.63 -17.78 3.71
N ILE A 124 12.61 -17.47 2.88
CA ILE A 124 12.51 -16.49 1.80
C ILE A 124 11.98 -17.20 0.56
N ASN A 125 10.90 -16.71 0.00
CA ASN A 125 10.30 -17.24 -1.21
C ASN A 125 10.43 -16.20 -2.33
N ILE A 126 11.13 -16.56 -3.40
CA ILE A 126 11.32 -15.73 -4.57
C ILE A 126 10.47 -16.28 -5.72
N ALA A 127 9.42 -15.58 -6.05
CA ALA A 127 8.49 -15.95 -7.10
C ALA A 127 8.70 -15.10 -8.36
N LEU A 128 8.70 -15.75 -9.52
CA LEU A 128 8.75 -15.07 -10.81
C LEU A 128 7.54 -14.13 -10.97
N ASN A 129 7.79 -12.86 -11.29
CA ASN A 129 6.73 -11.94 -11.62
C ASN A 129 6.45 -11.94 -13.14
N LYS A 130 5.19 -12.19 -13.50
CA LYS A 130 4.76 -12.28 -14.91
C LYS A 130 4.50 -10.92 -15.54
N ASP A 131 4.40 -9.87 -14.74
CA ASP A 131 4.13 -8.52 -15.23
C ASP A 131 5.33 -7.98 -16.00
N THR A 132 5.04 -7.12 -16.97
CA THR A 132 6.06 -6.47 -17.78
C THR A 132 6.87 -5.50 -16.91
N GLY A 133 8.21 -5.55 -17.03
CA GLY A 133 9.11 -4.70 -16.26
C GLY A 133 9.44 -5.20 -14.87
N LYS A 134 8.73 -6.21 -14.34
CA LYS A 134 8.97 -6.78 -13.02
C LYS A 134 9.70 -8.12 -13.13
N LEU A 135 10.77 -8.30 -12.37
CA LEU A 135 11.58 -9.52 -12.34
C LEU A 135 10.96 -10.57 -11.41
N CYS A 136 10.86 -10.24 -10.14
CA CYS A 136 10.38 -11.17 -9.12
C CYS A 136 9.65 -10.47 -7.98
N THR A 137 8.92 -11.26 -7.23
CA THR A 137 8.36 -10.89 -5.93
C THR A 137 9.00 -11.75 -4.86
N ILE A 138 9.63 -11.12 -3.88
CA ILE A 138 10.26 -11.77 -2.74
C ILE A 138 9.30 -11.66 -1.57
N THR A 139 8.94 -12.78 -0.99
CA THR A 139 8.09 -12.83 0.21
C THR A 139 8.84 -13.56 1.31
N VAL A 140 8.86 -12.99 2.51
CA VAL A 140 9.49 -13.59 3.67
C VAL A 140 8.62 -13.41 4.90
N ASP A 141 8.38 -14.48 5.61
CA ASP A 141 7.70 -14.44 6.89
C ASP A 141 8.73 -14.28 8.02
N THR A 142 8.46 -13.35 8.91
CA THR A 142 9.30 -13.04 10.07
C THR A 142 8.50 -13.13 11.34
N ALA A 143 9.17 -13.38 12.45
CA ALA A 143 8.58 -13.34 13.79
C ALA A 143 9.19 -12.20 14.61
N TYR A 144 8.34 -11.44 15.25
CA TYR A 144 8.67 -10.35 16.17
C TYR A 144 8.14 -10.63 17.56
N GLU A 145 8.60 -9.91 18.58
CA GLU A 145 8.20 -10.12 19.98
C GLU A 145 6.70 -10.01 20.20
N LYS A 146 6.05 -9.05 19.57
CA LYS A 146 4.62 -8.76 19.73
C LYS A 146 3.76 -9.35 18.62
N ASN A 147 4.37 -9.88 17.57
CA ASN A 147 3.66 -10.47 16.43
C ASN A 147 4.49 -11.60 15.79
N ASP A 148 4.02 -12.82 15.97
CA ASP A 148 4.72 -14.02 15.50
C ASP A 148 4.61 -14.24 13.97
N LYS A 149 3.83 -13.43 13.26
CA LYS A 149 3.68 -13.54 11.80
C LYS A 149 3.61 -12.16 11.16
N VAL A 150 4.74 -11.73 10.64
CA VAL A 150 4.86 -10.50 9.84
C VAL A 150 5.46 -10.89 8.50
N SER A 151 4.73 -10.65 7.41
CA SER A 151 5.22 -10.92 6.07
C SER A 151 5.76 -9.64 5.44
N PHE A 152 7.01 -9.70 4.96
CA PHE A 152 7.59 -8.68 4.10
C PHE A 152 7.43 -9.13 2.65
N GLU A 153 7.09 -8.18 1.80
CA GLU A 153 6.98 -8.39 0.37
C GLU A 153 7.77 -7.31 -0.37
N PHE A 154 8.66 -7.72 -1.26
CA PHE A 154 9.45 -6.83 -2.11
C PHE A 154 9.22 -7.19 -3.56
N VAL A 155 8.86 -6.22 -4.38
CA VAL A 155 8.71 -6.38 -5.82
C VAL A 155 9.91 -5.74 -6.49
N ILE A 156 10.70 -6.56 -7.19
CA ILE A 156 11.93 -6.16 -7.87
C ILE A 156 11.68 -6.09 -9.37
N ASN A 157 12.13 -5.02 -10.00
CA ASN A 157 12.05 -4.80 -11.44
C ASN A 157 13.15 -5.54 -12.21
N ASP A 158 13.02 -5.60 -13.54
CA ASP A 158 13.99 -6.24 -14.45
C ASP A 158 15.39 -5.59 -14.40
N ASP A 159 15.50 -4.34 -13.93
CA ASP A 159 16.74 -3.57 -13.70
C ASP A 159 17.26 -3.66 -12.25
N PHE A 160 16.69 -4.54 -11.45
CA PHE A 160 16.93 -4.68 -10.02
C PHE A 160 16.53 -3.48 -9.16
N SER A 161 15.77 -2.52 -9.66
CA SER A 161 15.19 -1.47 -8.82
C SER A 161 14.03 -2.01 -7.97
N LEU A 162 13.83 -1.42 -6.79
CA LEU A 162 12.68 -1.75 -5.93
C LEU A 162 11.42 -1.04 -6.45
N GLU A 163 10.48 -1.81 -6.95
CA GLU A 163 9.18 -1.28 -7.40
C GLU A 163 8.24 -1.02 -6.24
N ASN A 164 8.19 -1.94 -5.27
CA ASN A 164 7.34 -1.84 -4.11
C ASN A 164 7.91 -2.64 -2.95
N GLY A 165 7.71 -2.12 -1.74
CA GLY A 165 7.95 -2.85 -0.50
C GLY A 165 6.72 -2.74 0.39
N ALA A 166 6.27 -3.86 0.95
CA ALA A 166 5.13 -3.92 1.84
C ALA A 166 5.44 -4.73 3.10
N ILE A 167 4.83 -4.33 4.21
CA ILE A 167 4.93 -5.00 5.49
C ILE A 167 3.52 -5.34 5.94
N ASN A 168 3.26 -6.63 6.08
CA ASN A 168 1.93 -7.17 6.34
C ASN A 168 1.91 -7.91 7.68
N PRO A 169 1.68 -7.23 8.82
CA PRO A 169 1.51 -7.89 10.10
C PRO A 169 0.22 -8.72 10.10
N SER A 170 0.33 -9.98 10.49
CA SER A 170 -0.85 -10.83 10.68
C SER A 170 -1.46 -10.56 12.04
N TYR A 171 -2.61 -9.91 12.05
CA TYR A 171 -3.35 -9.67 13.28
C TYR A 171 -4.33 -10.82 13.56
N THR A 172 -4.42 -11.22 14.81
CA THR A 172 -5.46 -12.16 15.27
C THR A 172 -6.85 -11.53 15.06
N THR A 173 -7.88 -12.38 14.99
CA THR A 173 -9.28 -11.89 14.82
C THR A 173 -9.66 -10.89 15.91
N GLY A 174 -9.23 -11.10 17.15
CA GLY A 174 -9.46 -10.16 18.24
C GLY A 174 -8.79 -8.80 18.04
N GLN A 175 -7.54 -8.78 17.58
CA GLN A 175 -6.82 -7.54 17.27
C GLN A 175 -7.46 -6.79 16.08
N LYS A 176 -7.90 -7.53 15.06
CA LYS A 176 -8.64 -6.94 13.92
C LYS A 176 -9.95 -6.31 14.36
N MET A 177 -10.71 -7.00 15.20
CA MET A 177 -11.95 -6.47 15.78
C MET A 177 -11.70 -5.23 16.65
N TYR A 178 -10.68 -5.27 17.52
CA TYR A 178 -10.33 -4.11 18.33
C TYR A 178 -9.97 -2.88 17.48
N LYS A 179 -9.10 -3.04 16.47
CA LYS A 179 -8.76 -1.95 15.54
C LYS A 179 -9.99 -1.43 14.78
N ALA A 180 -10.88 -2.32 14.33
CA ALA A 180 -12.13 -1.93 13.66
C ALA A 180 -13.06 -1.13 14.59
N VAL A 181 -13.24 -1.58 15.82
CA VAL A 181 -14.06 -0.87 16.83
C VAL A 181 -13.47 0.50 17.14
N MET A 182 -12.16 0.59 17.36
CA MET A 182 -11.48 1.86 17.63
C MET A 182 -11.63 2.85 16.46
N ASN A 183 -11.45 2.40 15.23
CA ASN A 183 -11.64 3.23 14.05
C ASN A 183 -13.11 3.69 13.91
N THR A 184 -14.05 2.83 14.24
CA THR A 184 -15.48 3.18 14.23
C THR A 184 -15.80 4.23 15.30
N ILE A 185 -15.28 4.07 16.51
CA ILE A 185 -15.49 5.03 17.62
C ILE A 185 -14.90 6.39 17.25
N ILE A 186 -13.69 6.43 16.70
CA ILE A 186 -13.05 7.67 16.26
C ILE A 186 -13.86 8.32 15.13
N GLY A 187 -14.26 7.55 14.12
CA GLY A 187 -15.05 8.07 12.99
C GLY A 187 -16.42 8.59 13.40
N MET A 188 -17.17 7.84 14.22
CA MET A 188 -18.45 8.31 14.75
C MET A 188 -18.26 9.48 15.72
N GLY A 189 -17.25 9.43 16.57
CA GLY A 189 -16.95 10.48 17.53
C GLY A 189 -16.70 11.83 16.86
N THR A 190 -15.92 11.86 15.78
CA THR A 190 -15.65 13.09 15.02
C THR A 190 -16.93 13.68 14.43
N VAL A 191 -17.82 12.84 13.90
CA VAL A 191 -19.13 13.30 13.37
C VAL A 191 -19.98 13.89 14.47
N PHE A 192 -20.09 13.25 15.64
CA PHE A 192 -20.83 13.79 16.77
C PHE A 192 -20.28 15.13 17.28
N ILE A 193 -18.95 15.26 17.37
CA ILE A 193 -18.30 16.52 17.76
C ILE A 193 -18.67 17.64 16.78
N VAL A 194 -18.62 17.37 15.47
CA VAL A 194 -18.99 18.35 14.45
C VAL A 194 -20.47 18.74 14.55
N LEU A 195 -21.38 17.77 14.76
CA LEU A 195 -22.79 18.05 14.92
C LEU A 195 -23.09 18.90 16.19
N ILE A 196 -22.43 18.60 17.31
CA ILE A 196 -22.52 19.40 18.54
C ILE A 196 -22.03 20.83 18.28
N PHE A 197 -20.90 20.98 17.60
CA PHE A 197 -20.35 22.28 17.24
C PHE A 197 -21.29 23.10 16.35
N ILE A 198 -21.86 22.50 15.32
CA ILE A 198 -22.85 23.16 14.44
C ILE A 198 -24.08 23.56 15.23
N SER A 199 -24.59 22.66 16.10
CA SER A 199 -25.75 22.94 16.95
C SER A 199 -25.50 24.12 17.89
N PHE A 200 -24.26 24.20 18.43
CA PHE A 200 -23.85 25.31 19.28
C PHE A 200 -23.82 26.64 18.50
N ILE A 201 -23.28 26.65 17.28
CA ILE A 201 -23.26 27.84 16.41
C ILE A 201 -24.69 28.31 16.10
N ILE A 202 -25.59 27.39 15.73
CA ILE A 202 -27.00 27.72 15.47
C ILE A 202 -27.65 28.32 16.71
N GLY A 203 -27.36 27.76 17.89
CA GLY A 203 -27.82 28.31 19.16
C GLY A 203 -27.34 29.75 19.42
N LEU A 204 -26.08 30.04 19.11
CA LEU A 204 -25.54 31.39 19.21
C LEU A 204 -26.26 32.39 18.28
N PHE A 205 -26.55 32.02 17.05
CA PHE A 205 -27.29 32.86 16.12
C PHE A 205 -28.70 33.21 16.64
N LYS A 206 -29.38 32.27 17.29
CA LYS A 206 -30.68 32.50 17.93
C LYS A 206 -30.55 33.57 19.04
N TYR A 207 -29.47 33.56 19.82
CA TYR A 207 -29.24 34.58 20.86
C TYR A 207 -28.95 35.96 20.27
N ILE A 208 -28.17 36.05 19.21
CA ILE A 208 -27.82 37.31 18.51
C ILE A 208 -29.09 37.91 17.89
N SER A 209 -29.96 37.13 17.28
CA SER A 209 -31.21 37.62 16.72
C SER A 209 -32.16 38.18 17.80
N CYS A 210 -32.14 37.65 19.00
CA CYS A 210 -32.92 38.18 20.11
C CYS A 210 -32.39 39.53 20.63
N LEU A 211 -31.07 39.76 20.56
CA LEU A 211 -30.47 41.04 20.94
C LEU A 211 -30.65 42.15 19.90
N LEU A 212 -30.77 41.83 18.62
CA LEU A 212 -31.01 42.77 17.55
C LEU A 212 -32.45 43.27 17.43
N TYR A 213 -33.42 42.49 17.96
CA TYR A 213 -34.84 42.85 17.89
C TYR A 213 -35.35 43.71 19.06
N THR A 214 -34.48 44.08 20.03
CA THR A 214 -34.81 44.94 21.15
C THR A 214 -34.47 46.40 20.94
N SER A 215 -34.32 46.88 19.69
CA SER A 215 -34.22 48.31 19.39
C SER A 215 -35.65 48.90 19.40
N PRO A 216 -35.97 49.80 20.32
CA PRO A 216 -37.26 50.45 20.31
C PRO A 216 -37.40 51.34 19.07
N SER A 217 -38.48 51.15 18.32
CA SER A 217 -38.90 52.06 17.26
C SER A 217 -39.05 53.47 17.83
N PRO A 218 -38.47 54.51 17.21
CA PRO A 218 -38.74 55.87 17.58
C PRO A 218 -40.26 56.15 17.27
N ARG A 219 -40.96 56.55 18.28
CA ARG A 219 -42.35 57.00 18.19
C ARG A 219 -42.32 58.48 17.77
N ASP A 220 -42.81 58.79 16.57
CA ASP A 220 -43.22 60.13 16.20
C ASP A 220 -44.49 60.53 16.92
#